data_9c011bb07fe064086653d7a50e6024fa
#
_entry.id   9c011bb07fe064086653d7a50e6024fa
#
_cell.length_a   1.000
_cell.length_b   1.000
_cell.length_c   1.000
_cell.angle_alpha   90.00
_cell.angle_beta   90.00
_cell.angle_gamma   90.00
#
_symmetry.space_group_name_H-M   'P 1'
#
loop_
_entity.id
_entity.type
_entity.pdbx_description
1 polymer ?
#
loop_
_entity_poly.entity_id
_entity_poly.type
_entity_poly.pdbx_seq_one_letter_code
_entity_poly.pdbx_strand_id
1 'polypeptide(L)'
;MHVIVLGCGGAGAGLARALSAQGNDVVVVDDVIDQKRLGNEFDGIAIAGSPTDEDVLRKAGIDETQALVAATADDHTNVMAAQVAREVFHVARVLTWISDPDREEFYRGLGLETVCPIATAVDQILGTLGQGGRRGNGACSS
;
A
#
# COMPACT_ATOMS: atom_id res chain seq x y z
N MET A 1 16.29 0.24 -0.20
CA MET A 1 15.29 1.11 -0.85
C MET A 1 14.54 1.88 0.22
N HIS A 2 14.21 3.12 -0.04
CA HIS A 2 13.37 3.91 0.87
C HIS A 2 11.90 3.74 0.47
N VAL A 3 11.05 3.32 1.40
CA VAL A 3 9.64 3.03 1.15
C VAL A 3 8.77 3.71 2.21
N ILE A 4 7.74 4.40 1.76
CA ILE A 4 6.71 4.95 2.64
C ILE A 4 5.50 4.03 2.60
N VAL A 5 5.02 3.62 3.77
CA VAL A 5 3.79 2.84 3.91
C VAL A 5 2.77 3.70 4.63
N LEU A 6 1.66 3.97 3.96
CA LEU A 6 0.56 4.72 4.55
C LEU A 6 -0.43 3.71 5.13
N GLY A 7 -0.67 3.79 6.42
CA GLY A 7 -1.50 2.86 7.14
C GLY A 7 -0.72 1.97 8.09
N CYS A 8 -1.20 1.87 9.31
CA CYS A 8 -0.58 1.06 10.37
C CYS A 8 -1.55 -0.02 10.90
N GLY A 9 -2.57 -0.35 10.12
CA GLY A 9 -3.45 -1.47 10.40
C GLY A 9 -2.80 -2.80 10.04
N GLY A 10 -3.59 -3.86 9.96
CA GLY A 10 -3.05 -5.20 9.70
C GLY A 10 -2.19 -5.29 8.45
N ALA A 11 -2.68 -4.73 7.34
CA ALA A 11 -1.97 -4.79 6.07
C ALA A 11 -0.71 -3.92 6.08
N GLY A 12 -0.85 -2.66 6.50
CA GLY A 12 0.26 -1.71 6.50
C GLY A 12 1.37 -2.12 7.45
N ALA A 13 1.02 -2.50 8.68
CA ALA A 13 2.01 -2.94 9.66
C ALA A 13 2.71 -4.22 9.22
N GLY A 14 1.98 -5.17 8.67
CA GLY A 14 2.57 -6.41 8.15
C GLY A 14 3.55 -6.15 7.02
N LEU A 15 3.17 -5.27 6.09
CA LEU A 15 4.04 -4.88 4.99
C LEU A 15 5.29 -4.15 5.49
N ALA A 16 5.11 -3.22 6.44
CA ALA A 16 6.23 -2.47 7.01
C ALA A 16 7.24 -3.39 7.68
N ARG A 17 6.76 -4.36 8.45
CA ARG A 17 7.65 -5.36 9.07
C ARG A 17 8.42 -6.17 8.03
N ALA A 18 7.72 -6.63 7.00
CA ALA A 18 8.33 -7.44 5.96
C ALA A 18 9.40 -6.66 5.19
N LEU A 19 9.10 -5.42 4.82
CA LEU A 19 10.05 -4.57 4.11
C LEU A 19 11.28 -4.24 4.98
N SER A 20 11.04 -3.93 6.25
CA SER A 20 12.12 -3.65 7.19
C SER A 20 13.03 -4.85 7.37
N ALA A 21 12.46 -6.05 7.48
CA ALA A 21 13.23 -7.28 7.61
C ALA A 21 14.11 -7.58 6.39
N GLN A 22 13.74 -7.06 5.22
CA GLN A 22 14.53 -7.20 3.99
C GLN A 22 15.60 -6.11 3.83
N GLY A 23 15.77 -5.26 4.82
CA GLY A 23 16.81 -4.24 4.80
C GLY A 23 16.40 -2.92 4.17
N ASN A 24 15.11 -2.70 3.93
CA ASN A 24 14.64 -1.43 3.38
C ASN A 24 14.46 -0.39 4.49
N ASP A 25 14.64 0.88 4.15
CA ASP A 25 14.34 1.99 5.04
C ASP A 25 12.84 2.29 4.92
N VAL A 26 12.08 2.02 5.97
CA VAL A 26 10.63 2.10 5.95
C VAL A 26 10.14 3.23 6.85
N VAL A 27 9.26 4.07 6.33
CA VAL A 27 8.53 5.06 7.11
C VAL A 27 7.05 4.71 7.04
N VAL A 28 6.42 4.56 8.21
CA VAL A 28 4.99 4.31 8.31
C VAL A 28 4.29 5.60 8.70
N VAL A 29 3.20 5.94 8.03
CA VAL A 29 2.39 7.12 8.33
C VAL A 29 0.95 6.67 8.57
N ASP A 30 0.40 7.05 9.71
CA ASP A 30 -1.02 6.86 10.02
C ASP A 30 -1.44 7.90 11.06
N ASP A 31 -2.73 8.18 11.14
CA ASP A 31 -3.26 9.07 12.17
C ASP A 31 -2.99 8.50 13.57
N VAL A 32 -3.05 7.19 13.72
CA VAL A 32 -2.76 6.49 14.97
C VAL A 32 -1.74 5.40 14.69
N ILE A 33 -0.60 5.48 15.38
CA ILE A 33 0.45 4.47 15.24
C ILE A 33 0.24 3.37 16.28
N ASP A 34 0.10 2.15 15.80
CA ASP A 34 -0.02 0.97 16.64
C ASP A 34 1.34 0.29 16.77
N GLN A 35 2.05 0.61 17.83
CA GLN A 35 3.38 0.08 18.10
C GLN A 35 3.38 -1.44 18.28
N LYS A 36 2.28 -1.99 18.79
CA LYS A 36 2.18 -3.45 18.97
C LYS A 36 2.13 -4.17 17.64
N ARG A 37 1.44 -3.61 16.67
CA ARG A 37 1.37 -4.22 15.34
C ARG A 37 2.69 -4.14 14.59
N LEU A 38 3.42 -3.04 14.76
CA LEU A 38 4.75 -2.89 14.17
C LEU A 38 5.77 -3.84 14.81
N GLY A 39 5.63 -4.09 16.12
CA GLY A 39 6.50 -4.98 16.83
C GLY A 39 7.87 -4.37 17.18
N ASN A 40 8.61 -5.05 18.03
CA ASN A 40 9.90 -4.56 18.51
C ASN A 40 11.02 -4.67 17.47
N GLU A 41 10.83 -5.51 16.48
CA GLU A 41 11.85 -5.73 15.45
C GLU A 41 11.74 -4.74 14.29
N PHE A 42 10.69 -3.93 14.27
CA PHE A 42 10.55 -2.90 13.24
C PHE A 42 11.59 -1.82 13.46
N ASP A 43 12.50 -1.70 12.51
CA ASP A 43 13.64 -0.77 12.57
C ASP A 43 13.41 0.47 11.71
N GLY A 44 12.16 0.83 11.49
CA GLY A 44 11.82 2.00 10.71
C GLY A 44 11.35 3.16 11.56
N ILE A 45 10.78 4.15 10.90
CA ILE A 45 10.24 5.35 11.52
C ILE A 45 8.72 5.32 11.38
N ALA A 46 8.02 5.70 12.45
CA ALA A 46 6.57 5.82 12.45
C ALA A 46 6.20 7.28 12.71
N ILE A 47 5.37 7.85 11.86
CA ILE A 47 4.93 9.23 11.95
C ILE A 47 3.42 9.26 12.12
N ALA A 48 2.96 9.87 13.21
CA ALA A 48 1.53 10.10 13.44
C ALA A 48 1.10 11.35 12.68
N GLY A 49 0.17 11.17 11.76
CA GLY A 49 -0.34 12.27 10.94
C GLY A 49 -1.22 11.75 9.82
N SER A 50 -1.88 12.67 9.13
CA SER A 50 -2.77 12.31 8.03
C SER A 50 -1.99 11.83 6.80
N PRO A 51 -2.34 10.66 6.24
CA PRO A 51 -1.68 10.16 5.03
C PRO A 51 -1.88 11.01 3.78
N THR A 52 -2.78 11.98 3.82
CA THR A 52 -3.05 12.88 2.69
C THR A 52 -2.50 14.29 2.91
N ASP A 53 -1.90 14.56 4.05
CA ASP A 53 -1.32 15.86 4.35
C ASP A 53 0.09 15.95 3.75
N GLU A 54 0.30 16.90 2.85
CA GLU A 54 1.57 17.04 2.15
C GLU A 54 2.73 17.33 3.10
N ASP A 55 2.50 18.09 4.17
CA ASP A 55 3.54 18.38 5.15
C ASP A 55 3.97 17.12 5.90
N VAL A 56 3.01 16.26 6.23
CA VAL A 56 3.28 14.97 6.85
C VAL A 56 4.07 14.08 5.89
N LEU A 57 3.67 14.04 4.63
CA LEU A 57 4.36 13.24 3.61
C LEU A 57 5.79 13.74 3.39
N ARG A 58 6.01 15.06 3.42
CA ARG A 58 7.37 15.61 3.33
C ARG A 58 8.23 15.21 4.52
N LYS A 59 7.67 15.21 5.72
CA LYS A 59 8.38 14.70 6.90
C LYS A 59 8.75 13.23 6.76
N ALA A 60 7.92 12.47 6.07
CA ALA A 60 8.18 11.05 5.80
C ALA A 60 9.22 10.84 4.71
N GLY A 61 9.65 11.88 4.02
CA GLY A 61 10.66 11.79 2.97
C GLY A 61 10.11 11.52 1.59
N ILE A 62 8.88 11.94 1.30
CA ILE A 62 8.24 11.65 0.00
C ILE A 62 9.01 12.25 -1.17
N ASP A 63 9.74 13.36 -0.96
CA ASP A 63 10.54 13.97 -2.03
C ASP A 63 11.68 13.06 -2.49
N GLU A 64 12.11 12.13 -1.66
CA GLU A 64 13.26 11.27 -1.94
C GLU A 64 12.92 9.79 -1.97
N THR A 65 11.66 9.42 -1.67
CA THR A 65 11.28 8.01 -1.60
C THR A 65 11.24 7.38 -2.99
N GLN A 66 11.59 6.11 -3.05
CA GLN A 66 11.56 5.33 -4.29
C GLN A 66 10.21 4.65 -4.50
N ALA A 67 9.49 4.40 -3.41
CA ALA A 67 8.20 3.73 -3.47
C ALA A 67 7.28 4.21 -2.35
N LEU A 68 5.99 4.22 -2.63
CA LEU A 68 4.97 4.51 -1.64
C LEU A 68 3.83 3.51 -1.82
N VAL A 69 3.40 2.94 -0.70
CA VAL A 69 2.26 2.02 -0.69
C VAL A 69 1.17 2.61 0.16
N ALA A 70 0.04 2.93 -0.45
CA ALA A 70 -1.13 3.42 0.26
C ALA A 70 -1.99 2.24 0.69
N ALA A 71 -1.92 1.88 1.96
CA ALA A 71 -2.53 0.67 2.52
C ALA A 71 -3.29 0.97 3.81
N THR A 72 -4.06 2.05 3.84
CA THR A 72 -4.97 2.35 4.93
C THR A 72 -6.25 1.53 4.79
N ALA A 73 -7.11 1.58 5.79
CA ALA A 73 -8.38 0.88 5.75
C ALA A 73 -9.42 1.53 4.81
N ASP A 74 -9.15 2.75 4.34
CA ASP A 74 -10.09 3.51 3.51
C ASP A 74 -9.58 3.62 2.07
N ASP A 75 -10.33 3.04 1.14
CA ASP A 75 -9.96 3.05 -0.27
C ASP A 75 -9.85 4.46 -0.86
N HIS A 76 -10.73 5.37 -0.45
CA HIS A 76 -10.68 6.75 -0.94
C HIS A 76 -9.41 7.46 -0.50
N THR A 77 -9.01 7.28 0.74
CA THR A 77 -7.75 7.82 1.26
C THR A 77 -6.57 7.26 0.47
N ASN A 78 -6.58 5.96 0.20
CA ASN A 78 -5.52 5.31 -0.56
C ASN A 78 -5.41 5.88 -1.97
N VAL A 79 -6.54 6.04 -2.65
CA VAL A 79 -6.56 6.62 -4.00
C VAL A 79 -6.06 8.06 -3.99
N MET A 80 -6.56 8.87 -3.05
CA MET A 80 -6.15 10.27 -2.93
C MET A 80 -4.66 10.41 -2.67
N ALA A 81 -4.14 9.65 -1.71
CA ALA A 81 -2.72 9.68 -1.37
C ALA A 81 -1.85 9.20 -2.54
N ALA A 82 -2.29 8.16 -3.23
CA ALA A 82 -1.58 7.65 -4.40
C ALA A 82 -1.51 8.68 -5.53
N GLN A 83 -2.60 9.39 -5.77
CA GLN A 83 -2.62 10.44 -6.79
C GLN A 83 -1.69 11.61 -6.41
N VAL A 84 -1.69 12.02 -5.15
CA VAL A 84 -0.77 13.05 -4.67
C VAL A 84 0.68 12.59 -4.83
N ALA A 85 0.99 11.38 -4.42
CA ALA A 85 2.34 10.84 -4.54
C ALA A 85 2.82 10.81 -5.99
N ARG A 86 1.95 10.41 -6.90
CA ARG A 86 2.31 10.28 -8.31
C ARG A 86 2.33 11.62 -9.04
N GLU A 87 1.29 12.43 -8.85
CA GLU A 87 1.11 13.64 -9.65
C GLU A 87 1.85 14.85 -9.09
N VAL A 88 1.95 14.96 -7.77
CA VAL A 88 2.60 16.09 -7.11
C VAL A 88 4.08 15.81 -6.85
N PHE A 89 4.38 14.64 -6.30
CA PHE A 89 5.73 14.32 -5.86
C PHE A 89 6.50 13.42 -6.83
N HIS A 90 5.83 12.91 -7.86
CA HIS A 90 6.46 12.09 -8.91
C HIS A 90 7.22 10.88 -8.36
N VAL A 91 6.63 10.22 -7.35
CA VAL A 91 7.20 9.00 -6.79
C VAL A 91 7.23 7.92 -7.87
N ALA A 92 8.37 7.24 -8.02
CA ALA A 92 8.59 6.30 -9.12
C ALA A 92 7.65 5.09 -9.08
N ARG A 93 7.40 4.54 -7.89
CA ARG A 93 6.51 3.40 -7.73
C ARG A 93 5.46 3.74 -6.67
N VAL A 94 4.20 3.70 -7.06
CA VAL A 94 3.09 3.95 -6.15
C VAL A 94 2.10 2.79 -6.27
N LEU A 95 1.86 2.11 -5.17
CA LEU A 95 0.91 1.00 -5.09
C LEU A 95 -0.28 1.42 -4.24
N THR A 96 -1.48 1.08 -4.69
CA THR A 96 -2.72 1.49 -4.05
C THR A 96 -3.53 0.26 -3.63
N TRP A 97 -3.73 0.10 -2.34
CA TRP A 97 -4.55 -0.97 -1.79
C TRP A 97 -6.02 -0.61 -1.97
N ILE A 98 -6.78 -1.49 -2.60
CA ILE A 98 -8.21 -1.33 -2.82
C ILE A 98 -8.93 -2.53 -2.21
N SER A 99 -9.82 -2.28 -1.26
CA SER A 99 -10.57 -3.35 -0.60
C SER A 99 -11.78 -3.79 -1.40
N ASP A 100 -12.38 -2.89 -2.18
CA ASP A 100 -13.60 -3.16 -2.95
C ASP A 100 -13.24 -3.62 -4.36
N PRO A 101 -13.42 -4.92 -4.69
CA PRO A 101 -13.07 -5.41 -6.02
C PRO A 101 -13.93 -4.81 -7.14
N ASP A 102 -15.14 -4.34 -6.81
CA ASP A 102 -16.02 -3.74 -7.82
C ASP A 102 -15.51 -2.37 -8.27
N ARG A 103 -14.71 -1.70 -7.46
CA ARG A 103 -14.14 -0.40 -7.77
C ARG A 103 -12.71 -0.46 -8.28
N GLU A 104 -12.05 -1.57 -8.10
CA GLU A 104 -10.63 -1.69 -8.45
C GLU A 104 -10.38 -1.41 -9.93
N GLU A 105 -11.21 -1.94 -10.79
CA GLU A 105 -11.05 -1.75 -12.24
C GLU A 105 -11.17 -0.27 -12.62
N PHE A 106 -12.10 0.45 -11.99
CA PHE A 106 -12.24 1.88 -12.22
C PHE A 106 -10.97 2.64 -11.82
N TYR A 107 -10.43 2.35 -10.65
CA TYR A 107 -9.22 3.02 -10.19
C TYR A 107 -8.01 2.67 -11.04
N ARG A 108 -7.90 1.43 -11.49
CA ARG A 108 -6.88 1.01 -12.43
C ARG A 108 -6.99 1.78 -13.75
N GLY A 109 -8.20 2.04 -14.20
CA GLY A 109 -8.47 2.85 -15.39
C GLY A 109 -8.00 4.29 -15.25
N LEU A 110 -7.84 4.82 -14.04
CA LEU A 110 -7.25 6.12 -13.78
C LEU A 110 -5.71 6.11 -13.83
N GLY A 111 -5.12 4.97 -14.15
CA GLY A 111 -3.67 4.84 -14.22
C GLY A 111 -2.99 4.45 -12.93
N LEU A 112 -3.75 4.12 -11.89
CA LEU A 112 -3.18 3.68 -10.61
C LEU A 112 -2.78 2.21 -10.67
N GLU A 113 -1.65 1.89 -10.09
CA GLU A 113 -1.24 0.51 -9.87
C GLU A 113 -1.92 0.03 -8.60
N THR A 114 -2.79 -0.98 -8.71
CA THR A 114 -3.65 -1.41 -7.61
C THR A 114 -3.29 -2.79 -7.10
N VAL A 115 -3.54 -3.00 -5.81
CA VAL A 115 -3.50 -4.31 -5.17
C VAL A 115 -4.86 -4.51 -4.52
N CYS A 116 -5.62 -5.52 -4.95
CA CYS A 116 -6.93 -5.82 -4.41
C CYS A 116 -6.91 -7.24 -3.84
N PRO A 117 -6.74 -7.39 -2.53
CA PRO A 117 -6.59 -8.72 -1.92
C PRO A 117 -7.80 -9.62 -2.12
N ILE A 118 -9.01 -9.06 -2.09
CA ILE A 118 -10.22 -9.85 -2.28
C ILE A 118 -10.27 -10.42 -3.70
N ALA A 119 -9.98 -9.61 -4.71
CA ALA A 119 -9.95 -10.09 -6.10
C ALA A 119 -8.86 -11.15 -6.29
N THR A 120 -7.69 -10.93 -5.71
CA THR A 120 -6.58 -11.90 -5.76
C THR A 120 -6.96 -13.21 -5.11
N ALA A 121 -7.60 -13.16 -3.94
CA ALA A 121 -8.03 -14.36 -3.23
C ALA A 121 -9.09 -15.13 -4.02
N VAL A 122 -10.05 -14.43 -4.62
CA VAL A 122 -11.08 -15.07 -5.46
C VAL A 122 -10.43 -15.79 -6.64
N ASP A 123 -9.52 -15.12 -7.34
CA ASP A 123 -8.83 -15.72 -8.48
C ASP A 123 -8.01 -16.95 -8.07
N GLN A 124 -7.35 -16.88 -6.93
CA GLN A 124 -6.56 -17.98 -6.41
C GLN A 124 -7.46 -19.19 -6.06
N ILE A 125 -8.58 -18.94 -5.41
CA ILE A 125 -9.52 -20.01 -5.06
C ILE A 125 -10.09 -20.64 -6.32
N LEU A 126 -10.53 -19.85 -7.29
CA LEU A 126 -11.06 -20.35 -8.55
C LEU A 126 -10.02 -21.17 -9.30
N GLY A 127 -8.79 -20.69 -9.34
CA GLY A 127 -7.69 -21.43 -9.97
C GLY A 127 -7.40 -22.76 -9.31
N THR A 128 -7.42 -22.80 -7.96
CA THR A 128 -7.22 -24.03 -7.21
C THR A 128 -8.33 -25.05 -7.46
N LEU A 129 -9.56 -24.57 -7.64
CA LEU A 129 -10.70 -25.43 -7.95
C LEU A 129 -10.80 -25.84 -9.41
N GLY A 130 -9.87 -25.36 -10.27
CA GLY A 130 -9.91 -25.65 -11.70
C GLY A 130 -10.89 -24.79 -12.48
N GLN A 131 -11.33 -23.66 -11.91
CA GLN A 131 -12.20 -22.69 -12.55
C GLN A 131 -11.39 -21.51 -13.10
N GLY A 132 -11.94 -20.75 -14.03
CA GLY A 132 -11.27 -19.55 -14.53
C GLY A 132 -11.29 -18.40 -13.54
N GLY A 133 -10.18 -17.68 -13.39
CA GLY A 133 -10.08 -16.51 -12.53
C GLY A 133 -10.52 -15.24 -13.25
N ARG A 134 -10.89 -14.22 -12.46
CA ARG A 134 -11.31 -12.91 -12.97
C ARG A 134 -10.20 -12.19 -13.73
N ARG A 135 -8.96 -12.38 -13.30
CA ARG A 135 -7.81 -11.63 -13.78
C ARG A 135 -6.93 -12.43 -14.74
N GLY A 136 -7.33 -13.66 -14.99
CA GLY A 136 -6.48 -14.56 -15.74
C GLY A 136 -5.30 -15.05 -14.91
N ASN A 137 -4.35 -15.68 -15.55
CA ASN A 137 -3.30 -16.43 -14.86
C ASN A 137 -2.21 -15.58 -14.23
N GLY A 138 -1.98 -14.39 -14.74
CA GLY A 138 -0.84 -13.60 -14.30
C GLY A 138 -0.89 -13.19 -12.84
N ALA A 139 -2.07 -12.87 -12.33
CA ALA A 139 -2.23 -12.39 -10.97
C ALA A 139 -2.04 -13.46 -9.91
N CYS A 140 -2.30 -14.70 -10.25
CA CYS A 140 -2.32 -15.81 -9.29
C CYS A 140 -1.13 -16.74 -9.42
N SER A 141 -0.25 -16.49 -10.33
CA SER A 141 0.85 -17.40 -10.65
C SER A 141 2.04 -17.29 -9.71
N SER A 142 2.03 -16.34 -8.86
CA SER A 142 3.13 -16.11 -7.92
C SER A 142 2.99 -16.91 -6.65
#